data_d95d55eb3e55ba3302f50fb37e723dc9
#
_entry.id   d95d55eb3e55ba3302f50fb37e723dc9
#
_cell.length_a   1.000
_cell.length_b   1.000
_cell.length_c   1.000
_cell.angle_alpha   90.00
_cell.angle_beta   90.00
_cell.angle_gamma   90.00
#
_symmetry.space_group_name_H-M   'P 1'
#
loop_
_entity.id
_entity.type
_entity.pdbx_description
1 polymer ?
#
loop_
_entity_poly.entity_id
_entity_poly.type
_entity_poly.pdbx_seq_one_letter_code
_entity_poly.pdbx_strand_id
1 'polypeptide(L)'
;WLEWKRIPYKVKKVTMRCYGQKESWYLKKVPTGMLPAIEIDNRLLTESDEILLALESVFGPLGTPLEQPKALKLRYLERKLFRAWCLWLCQPSLINSQDNWRREQFQKLAQEMEHSFLNKSPWLDDAIDQSGCSIPSSSDVIFIPYLERMNASLAYYKGFNLREEHPLINRWFTALEALEVYRGTQGDFHTHAHDLPPQMGGCFFNKNQ
;
A
#
# COMPACT_ATOMS: atom_id res chain seq x y z
N TRP A 1 -0.42 9.29 7.18
CA TRP A 1 -1.58 9.67 7.99
C TRP A 1 -1.21 10.65 9.10
N LEU A 2 -0.22 10.35 9.95
CA LEU A 2 0.23 11.20 11.06
C LEU A 2 0.69 12.59 10.59
N GLU A 3 1.41 12.65 9.46
CA GLU A 3 1.86 13.90 8.85
C GLU A 3 0.68 14.78 8.39
N TRP A 4 -0.33 14.20 7.72
CA TRP A 4 -1.54 14.94 7.32
C TRP A 4 -2.32 15.47 8.51
N LYS A 5 -2.36 14.72 9.61
CA LYS A 5 -2.98 15.17 10.87
C LYS A 5 -2.08 16.09 11.70
N ARG A 6 -0.82 16.30 11.28
CA ARG A 6 0.19 17.10 12.00
C ARG A 6 0.39 16.62 13.44
N ILE A 7 0.33 15.31 13.66
CA ILE A 7 0.52 14.69 14.97
C ILE A 7 2.03 14.49 15.17
N PRO A 8 2.62 15.02 16.25
CA PRO A 8 4.03 14.80 16.53
C PRO A 8 4.30 13.33 16.89
N TYR A 9 5.33 12.74 16.30
CA TYR A 9 5.74 11.37 16.55
C TYR A 9 7.26 11.20 16.42
N LYS A 10 7.77 10.09 16.95
CA LYS A 10 9.19 9.71 16.81
C LYS A 10 9.31 8.45 15.97
N VAL A 11 10.12 8.51 14.93
CA VAL A 11 10.43 7.33 14.11
C VAL A 11 11.57 6.54 14.75
N LYS A 12 11.36 5.24 14.93
CA LYS A 12 12.41 4.29 15.27
C LYS A 12 12.59 3.32 14.11
N LYS A 13 13.71 3.48 13.39
CA LYS A 13 13.98 2.67 12.20
C LYS A 13 14.23 1.21 12.59
N VAL A 14 13.72 0.30 11.77
CA VAL A 14 13.88 -1.15 11.88
C VAL A 14 14.35 -1.68 10.53
N THR A 15 15.35 -2.56 10.54
CA THR A 15 15.92 -3.15 9.33
C THR A 15 14.87 -3.96 8.57
N MET A 16 14.70 -3.69 7.27
CA MET A 16 13.87 -4.50 6.39
C MET A 16 14.59 -5.79 6.00
N ARG A 17 13.83 -6.86 5.73
CA ARG A 17 14.40 -8.20 5.45
C ARG A 17 15.38 -8.22 4.28
N CYS A 18 15.17 -7.41 3.25
CA CYS A 18 16.08 -7.30 2.10
C CYS A 18 17.45 -6.70 2.45
N TYR A 19 17.56 -5.98 3.56
CA TYR A 19 18.80 -5.39 4.05
C TYR A 19 19.47 -6.17 5.20
N GLY A 20 18.78 -7.16 5.77
CA GLY A 20 19.33 -7.97 6.84
C GLY A 20 18.33 -8.42 7.90
N GLN A 21 18.85 -8.80 9.06
CA GLN A 21 18.01 -9.24 10.17
C GLN A 21 17.52 -8.04 10.98
N LYS A 22 16.29 -8.15 11.49
CA LYS A 22 15.72 -7.15 12.38
C LYS A 22 16.42 -7.16 13.73
N GLU A 23 16.49 -5.98 14.33
CA GLU A 23 17.11 -5.76 15.62
C GLU A 23 16.45 -6.56 16.74
N SER A 24 17.23 -7.12 17.65
CA SER A 24 16.74 -7.95 18.75
C SER A 24 15.79 -7.19 19.70
N TRP A 25 16.00 -5.88 19.90
CA TRP A 25 15.08 -5.06 20.70
C TRP A 25 13.68 -4.99 20.09
N TYR A 26 13.60 -4.98 18.73
CA TYR A 26 12.32 -4.96 18.02
C TYR A 26 11.63 -6.32 18.14
N LEU A 27 12.36 -7.41 17.88
CA LEU A 27 11.81 -8.77 17.98
C LEU A 27 11.35 -9.14 19.39
N LYS A 28 11.94 -8.53 20.44
CA LYS A 28 11.45 -8.67 21.81
C LYS A 28 10.09 -8.00 22.01
N LYS A 29 9.82 -6.87 21.34
CA LYS A 29 8.52 -6.15 21.39
C LYS A 29 7.49 -6.77 20.43
N VAL A 30 7.92 -7.10 19.22
CA VAL A 30 7.10 -7.65 18.14
C VAL A 30 7.70 -8.97 17.67
N PRO A 31 7.39 -10.09 18.32
CA PRO A 31 8.01 -11.40 18.02
C PRO A 31 7.80 -11.86 16.58
N THR A 32 6.69 -11.45 15.93
CA THR A 32 6.42 -11.73 14.52
C THR A 32 7.37 -11.01 13.56
N GLY A 33 8.02 -9.93 14.03
CA GLY A 33 8.83 -9.06 13.20
C GLY A 33 8.06 -8.27 12.16
N MET A 34 6.74 -8.24 12.22
CA MET A 34 5.90 -7.52 11.26
C MET A 34 5.92 -6.00 11.50
N LEU A 35 5.77 -5.24 10.43
CA LEU A 35 5.64 -3.79 10.41
C LEU A 35 4.30 -3.43 9.73
N PRO A 36 3.68 -2.33 10.09
CA PRO A 36 4.08 -1.32 11.07
C PRO A 36 3.80 -1.75 12.52
N ALA A 37 4.44 -1.04 13.46
CA ALA A 37 4.09 -1.07 14.89
C ALA A 37 4.15 0.36 15.44
N ILE A 38 3.23 0.73 16.31
CA ILE A 38 3.19 2.03 16.97
C ILE A 38 3.08 1.85 18.48
N GLU A 39 3.72 2.72 19.24
CA GLU A 39 3.64 2.74 20.70
C GLU A 39 2.98 4.07 21.13
N ILE A 40 1.82 3.97 21.79
CA ILE A 40 1.05 5.10 22.29
C ILE A 40 0.83 4.86 23.78
N ASP A 41 1.27 5.78 24.64
CA ASP A 41 1.11 5.69 26.09
C ASP A 41 1.54 4.34 26.68
N ASN A 42 2.70 3.83 26.26
CA ASN A 42 3.26 2.52 26.59
C ASN A 42 2.42 1.32 26.13
N ARG A 43 1.43 1.52 25.29
CA ARG A 43 0.69 0.43 24.61
C ARG A 43 1.23 0.24 23.22
N LEU A 44 1.59 -1.00 22.89
CA LEU A 44 2.03 -1.39 21.56
C LEU A 44 0.82 -1.82 20.74
N LEU A 45 0.65 -1.21 19.58
CA LEU A 45 -0.31 -1.62 18.56
C LEU A 45 0.47 -2.12 17.34
N THR A 46 0.04 -3.23 16.80
CA THR A 46 0.49 -3.82 15.54
C THR A 46 -0.71 -3.94 14.60
N GLU A 47 -0.49 -4.34 13.35
CA GLU A 47 -1.48 -4.38 12.29
C GLU A 47 -1.95 -2.97 11.86
N SER A 48 -1.70 -2.64 10.60
CA SER A 48 -1.97 -1.29 10.06
C SER A 48 -3.42 -0.86 10.19
N ASP A 49 -4.36 -1.78 10.07
CA ASP A 49 -5.79 -1.47 10.19
C ASP A 49 -6.16 -1.10 11.62
N GLU A 50 -5.70 -1.87 12.60
CA GLU A 50 -5.92 -1.59 14.02
C GLU A 50 -5.28 -0.27 14.44
N ILE A 51 -4.08 0.02 13.93
CA ILE A 51 -3.38 1.29 14.18
C ILE A 51 -4.20 2.45 13.63
N LEU A 52 -4.67 2.38 12.39
CA LEU A 52 -5.44 3.46 11.77
C LEU A 52 -6.79 3.66 12.45
N LEU A 53 -7.51 2.60 12.80
CA LEU A 53 -8.76 2.69 13.55
C LEU A 53 -8.56 3.35 14.92
N ALA A 54 -7.51 2.96 15.66
CA ALA A 54 -7.17 3.58 16.94
C ALA A 54 -6.83 5.07 16.77
N LEU A 55 -6.08 5.43 15.73
CA LEU A 55 -5.76 6.82 15.43
C LEU A 55 -7.00 7.63 15.03
N GLU A 56 -7.88 7.08 14.19
CA GLU A 56 -9.13 7.75 13.81
C GLU A 56 -10.06 7.95 15.01
N SER A 57 -10.12 7.01 15.93
CA SER A 57 -10.96 7.13 17.13
C SER A 57 -10.55 8.31 18.04
N VAL A 58 -9.26 8.68 18.02
CA VAL A 58 -8.71 9.76 18.85
C VAL A 58 -8.67 11.09 18.09
N PHE A 59 -8.21 11.08 16.84
CA PHE A 59 -7.91 12.30 16.07
C PHE A 59 -8.92 12.59 14.95
N GLY A 60 -9.95 11.75 14.82
CA GLY A 60 -10.93 11.81 13.73
C GLY A 60 -10.38 11.34 12.38
N PRO A 61 -11.25 10.96 11.44
CA PRO A 61 -10.85 10.40 10.13
C PRO A 61 -10.25 11.46 9.20
N LEU A 62 -9.60 10.98 8.14
CA LEU A 62 -9.35 11.72 6.91
C LEU A 62 -10.38 11.24 5.87
N GLY A 63 -11.32 12.11 5.51
CA GLY A 63 -12.44 11.74 4.63
C GLY A 63 -13.46 10.84 5.31
N THR A 64 -13.96 9.84 4.59
CA THR A 64 -14.93 8.89 5.14
C THR A 64 -14.27 8.02 6.21
N PRO A 65 -14.88 7.89 7.41
CA PRO A 65 -14.38 6.98 8.45
C PRO A 65 -14.19 5.55 7.94
N LEU A 66 -13.12 4.87 8.38
CA LEU A 66 -12.76 3.53 7.89
C LEU A 66 -13.83 2.46 8.13
N GLU A 67 -14.68 2.65 9.13
CA GLU A 67 -15.80 1.75 9.44
C GLU A 67 -17.04 1.96 8.55
N GLN A 68 -17.07 3.01 7.76
CA GLN A 68 -18.21 3.32 6.87
C GLN A 68 -18.24 2.42 5.63
N PRO A 69 -19.43 2.14 5.07
CA PRO A 69 -19.58 1.24 3.92
C PRO A 69 -18.73 1.59 2.70
N LYS A 70 -18.49 2.87 2.43
CA LYS A 70 -17.64 3.32 1.31
C LYS A 70 -16.18 2.92 1.54
N ALA A 71 -15.62 3.19 2.71
CA ALA A 71 -14.25 2.83 3.06
C ALA A 71 -14.07 1.30 3.12
N LEU A 72 -15.06 0.57 3.65
CA LEU A 72 -15.06 -0.90 3.66
C LEU A 72 -15.06 -1.50 2.26
N LYS A 73 -15.79 -0.91 1.29
CA LYS A 73 -15.75 -1.33 -0.13
C LYS A 73 -14.35 -1.12 -0.71
N LEU A 74 -13.72 0.02 -0.44
CA LEU A 74 -12.34 0.29 -0.87
C LEU A 74 -11.36 -0.70 -0.24
N ARG A 75 -11.49 -0.97 1.05
CA ARG A 75 -10.65 -1.97 1.74
C ARG A 75 -10.82 -3.38 1.14
N TYR A 76 -12.04 -3.76 0.80
CA TYR A 76 -12.29 -5.03 0.14
C TYR A 76 -11.66 -5.09 -1.26
N LEU A 77 -11.75 -4.01 -2.04
CA LEU A 77 -11.09 -3.91 -3.35
C LEU A 77 -9.58 -4.03 -3.21
N GLU A 78 -8.98 -3.35 -2.22
CA GLU A 78 -7.55 -3.45 -1.95
C GLU A 78 -7.14 -4.90 -1.65
N ARG A 79 -7.89 -5.63 -0.82
CA ARG A 79 -7.62 -7.05 -0.55
C ARG A 79 -7.73 -7.93 -1.80
N LYS A 80 -8.69 -7.66 -2.70
CA LYS A 80 -8.79 -8.35 -3.98
C LYS A 80 -7.58 -8.07 -4.88
N LEU A 81 -7.18 -6.80 -5.00
CA LEU A 81 -6.00 -6.39 -5.76
C LEU A 81 -4.73 -7.06 -5.21
N PHE A 82 -4.54 -7.00 -3.90
CA PHE A 82 -3.40 -7.63 -3.24
C PHE A 82 -3.34 -9.14 -3.53
N ARG A 83 -4.47 -9.84 -3.42
CA ARG A 83 -4.54 -11.27 -3.73
C ARG A 83 -4.21 -11.56 -5.20
N ALA A 84 -4.77 -10.79 -6.13
CA ALA A 84 -4.53 -10.97 -7.57
C ALA A 84 -3.06 -10.70 -7.91
N TRP A 85 -2.46 -9.66 -7.33
CA TRP A 85 -1.04 -9.36 -7.45
C TRP A 85 -0.16 -10.49 -6.91
N CYS A 86 -0.42 -11.01 -5.71
CA CYS A 86 0.30 -12.15 -5.16
C CYS A 86 0.20 -13.40 -6.04
N LEU A 87 -0.99 -13.69 -6.57
CA LEU A 87 -1.20 -14.84 -7.46
C LEU A 87 -0.40 -14.69 -8.77
N TRP A 88 -0.37 -13.48 -9.33
CA TRP A 88 0.34 -13.24 -10.57
C TRP A 88 1.86 -13.19 -10.37
N LEU A 89 2.32 -12.50 -9.33
CA LEU A 89 3.75 -12.31 -9.07
C LEU A 89 4.43 -13.56 -8.50
N CYS A 90 3.80 -14.19 -7.50
CA CYS A 90 4.47 -15.14 -6.61
C CYS A 90 4.17 -16.60 -6.91
N GLN A 91 3.15 -16.90 -7.73
CA GLN A 91 2.89 -18.28 -8.09
C GLN A 91 3.46 -18.63 -9.45
N PRO A 92 4.19 -19.77 -9.57
CA PRO A 92 4.76 -20.19 -10.83
C PRO A 92 3.64 -20.43 -11.87
N SER A 93 3.87 -19.96 -13.09
CA SER A 93 3.02 -20.27 -14.23
C SER A 93 3.71 -21.34 -15.07
N LEU A 94 3.05 -22.49 -15.23
CA LEU A 94 3.58 -23.60 -16.03
C LEU A 94 3.45 -23.34 -17.53
N ILE A 95 2.49 -22.50 -17.92
CA ILE A 95 2.21 -22.14 -19.32
C ILE A 95 1.84 -20.64 -19.40
N ASN A 96 2.15 -20.01 -20.53
CA ASN A 96 1.89 -18.59 -20.77
C ASN A 96 0.40 -18.20 -20.62
N SER A 97 -0.52 -19.08 -20.99
CA SER A 97 -1.96 -18.80 -20.83
C SER A 97 -2.37 -18.61 -19.39
N GLN A 98 -1.74 -19.30 -18.45
CA GLN A 98 -2.01 -19.16 -17.01
C GLN A 98 -1.48 -17.81 -16.47
N ASP A 99 -0.31 -17.36 -16.93
CA ASP A 99 0.24 -16.06 -16.57
C ASP A 99 -0.63 -14.93 -17.13
N ASN A 100 -1.02 -15.04 -18.40
CA ASN A 100 -1.92 -14.09 -19.06
C ASN A 100 -3.26 -13.98 -18.35
N TRP A 101 -3.87 -15.10 -17.96
CA TRP A 101 -5.11 -15.09 -17.19
C TRP A 101 -4.96 -14.38 -15.85
N ARG A 102 -3.86 -14.59 -15.12
CA ARG A 102 -3.58 -13.90 -13.85
C ARG A 102 -3.38 -12.40 -14.04
N ARG A 103 -2.65 -12.01 -15.09
CA ARG A 103 -2.51 -10.62 -15.51
C ARG A 103 -3.88 -9.97 -15.76
N GLU A 104 -4.75 -10.63 -16.53
CA GLU A 104 -6.09 -10.14 -16.82
C GLU A 104 -6.94 -9.97 -15.54
N GLN A 105 -6.85 -10.90 -14.59
CA GLN A 105 -7.57 -10.77 -13.31
C GLN A 105 -7.09 -9.53 -12.53
N PHE A 106 -5.79 -9.29 -12.49
CA PHE A 106 -5.24 -8.11 -11.85
C PHE A 106 -5.68 -6.83 -12.57
N GLN A 107 -5.58 -6.78 -13.90
CA GLN A 107 -5.98 -5.62 -14.71
C GLN A 107 -7.48 -5.29 -14.55
N LYS A 108 -8.37 -6.29 -14.49
CA LYS A 108 -9.80 -6.07 -14.23
C LYS A 108 -10.06 -5.37 -12.91
N LEU A 109 -9.32 -5.73 -11.86
CA LEU A 109 -9.45 -5.09 -10.55
C LEU A 109 -8.86 -3.67 -10.52
N ALA A 110 -7.75 -3.45 -11.24
CA ALA A 110 -7.19 -2.12 -11.42
C ALA A 110 -8.15 -1.21 -12.20
N GLN A 111 -8.81 -1.72 -13.25
CA GLN A 111 -9.86 -1.02 -13.97
C GLN A 111 -11.10 -0.74 -13.09
N GLU A 112 -11.51 -1.70 -12.24
CA GLU A 112 -12.58 -1.48 -11.25
C GLU A 112 -12.24 -0.31 -10.34
N MET A 113 -11.00 -0.21 -9.86
CA MET A 113 -10.51 0.91 -9.06
C MET A 113 -10.60 2.24 -9.82
N GLU A 114 -10.12 2.28 -11.06
CA GLU A 114 -10.15 3.47 -11.91
C GLU A 114 -11.59 3.97 -12.16
N HIS A 115 -12.45 3.09 -12.65
CA HIS A 115 -13.79 3.48 -13.07
C HIS A 115 -14.75 3.75 -11.92
N SER A 116 -14.58 3.05 -10.80
CA SER A 116 -15.50 3.19 -9.66
C SER A 116 -15.11 4.30 -8.69
N PHE A 117 -13.82 4.62 -8.60
CA PHE A 117 -13.33 5.52 -7.55
C PHE A 117 -12.47 6.68 -8.06
N LEU A 118 -11.66 6.51 -9.10
CA LEU A 118 -10.74 7.55 -9.59
C LEU A 118 -11.26 8.35 -10.79
N ASN A 119 -12.47 8.09 -11.28
CA ASN A 119 -12.99 8.74 -12.47
C ASN A 119 -13.30 10.24 -12.30
N LYS A 120 -13.67 10.67 -11.10
CA LYS A 120 -14.07 12.06 -10.79
C LYS A 120 -12.99 12.88 -10.12
N SER A 121 -12.15 12.25 -9.31
CA SER A 121 -11.14 12.86 -8.47
C SER A 121 -9.82 12.11 -8.62
N PRO A 122 -8.67 12.73 -8.33
CA PRO A 122 -7.42 11.99 -8.20
C PRO A 122 -7.38 11.08 -6.96
N TRP A 123 -8.35 11.20 -6.05
CA TRP A 123 -8.41 10.42 -4.81
C TRP A 123 -9.49 9.35 -4.85
N LEU A 124 -9.25 8.24 -4.13
CA LEU A 124 -10.22 7.14 -3.98
C LEU A 124 -11.44 7.56 -3.17
N ASP A 125 -11.20 8.43 -2.21
CA ASP A 125 -12.24 9.04 -1.38
C ASP A 125 -11.83 10.46 -1.02
N ASP A 126 -12.61 11.43 -1.50
CA ASP A 126 -12.28 12.84 -1.30
C ASP A 126 -12.35 13.22 0.18
N ALA A 127 -11.24 13.69 0.71
CA ALA A 127 -11.17 14.44 1.97
C ALA A 127 -10.94 15.92 1.66
N ILE A 128 -11.44 16.79 2.52
CA ILE A 128 -11.27 18.24 2.40
C ILE A 128 -10.53 18.71 3.64
N ASP A 129 -9.45 19.45 3.44
CA ASP A 129 -8.72 20.08 4.54
C ASP A 129 -9.38 21.38 5.04
N GLN A 130 -8.81 22.02 6.05
CA GLN A 130 -9.32 23.26 6.63
C GLN A 130 -9.33 24.44 5.66
N SER A 131 -8.55 24.39 4.58
CA SER A 131 -8.50 25.41 3.52
C SER A 131 -9.50 25.16 2.39
N GLY A 132 -10.24 24.05 2.44
CA GLY A 132 -11.17 23.64 1.38
C GLY A 132 -10.50 22.89 0.22
N CYS A 133 -9.21 22.53 0.35
CA CYS A 133 -8.50 21.76 -0.65
C CYS A 133 -8.78 20.26 -0.53
N SER A 134 -8.96 19.60 -1.68
CA SER A 134 -9.07 18.15 -1.74
C SER A 134 -7.74 17.49 -1.41
N ILE A 135 -7.76 16.57 -0.45
CA ILE A 135 -6.59 15.83 0.05
C ILE A 135 -6.88 14.32 0.03
N PRO A 136 -5.85 13.46 0.07
CA PRO A 136 -6.04 12.02 0.21
C PRO A 136 -6.77 11.67 1.51
N SER A 137 -7.64 10.68 1.43
CA SER A 137 -8.37 10.12 2.58
C SER A 137 -7.55 9.05 3.31
N SER A 138 -8.06 8.55 4.44
CA SER A 138 -7.54 7.35 5.10
C SER A 138 -7.54 6.13 4.18
N SER A 139 -8.53 6.02 3.29
CA SER A 139 -8.57 4.95 2.27
C SER A 139 -7.40 5.06 1.28
N ASP A 140 -7.08 6.27 0.81
CA ASP A 140 -5.90 6.48 -0.05
C ASP A 140 -4.61 6.09 0.67
N VAL A 141 -4.47 6.49 1.95
CA VAL A 141 -3.30 6.14 2.78
C VAL A 141 -3.12 4.63 2.89
N ILE A 142 -4.22 3.87 3.01
CA ILE A 142 -4.16 2.40 3.02
C ILE A 142 -3.63 1.85 1.70
N PHE A 143 -4.05 2.40 0.56
CA PHE A 143 -3.64 1.92 -0.77
C PHE A 143 -2.17 2.23 -1.11
N ILE A 144 -1.60 3.32 -0.59
CA ILE A 144 -0.24 3.79 -0.91
C ILE A 144 0.79 2.64 -0.87
N PRO A 145 1.06 1.97 0.27
CA PRO A 145 2.13 0.99 0.37
C PRO A 145 1.91 -0.25 -0.51
N TYR A 146 0.66 -0.57 -0.81
CA TYR A 146 0.33 -1.70 -1.68
C TYR A 146 0.54 -1.36 -3.15
N LEU A 147 0.05 -0.19 -3.61
CA LEU A 147 0.20 0.23 -5.00
C LEU A 147 1.65 0.59 -5.34
N GLU A 148 2.41 1.19 -4.43
CA GLU A 148 3.86 1.40 -4.60
C GLU A 148 4.57 0.07 -4.84
N ARG A 149 4.29 -0.92 -4.00
CA ARG A 149 4.87 -2.26 -4.10
C ARG A 149 4.44 -2.98 -5.37
N MET A 150 3.17 -2.90 -5.75
CA MET A 150 2.66 -3.47 -7.00
C MET A 150 3.32 -2.82 -8.22
N ASN A 151 3.39 -1.49 -8.25
CA ASN A 151 4.02 -0.74 -9.33
C ASN A 151 5.50 -1.14 -9.51
N ALA A 152 6.28 -1.12 -8.44
CA ALA A 152 7.70 -1.45 -8.50
C ALA A 152 7.96 -2.92 -8.87
N SER A 153 7.27 -3.85 -8.21
CA SER A 153 7.51 -5.29 -8.41
C SER A 153 7.01 -5.81 -9.74
N LEU A 154 5.85 -5.34 -10.22
CA LEU A 154 5.33 -5.74 -11.53
C LEU A 154 6.20 -5.19 -12.67
N ALA A 155 6.69 -3.97 -12.55
CA ALA A 155 7.66 -3.41 -13.50
C ALA A 155 8.94 -4.26 -13.53
N TYR A 156 9.50 -4.57 -12.36
CA TYR A 156 10.76 -5.29 -12.25
C TYR A 156 10.67 -6.77 -12.67
N TYR A 157 9.66 -7.51 -12.20
CA TYR A 157 9.56 -8.96 -12.39
C TYR A 157 8.69 -9.40 -13.57
N LYS A 158 7.76 -8.55 -14.02
CA LYS A 158 6.80 -8.90 -15.08
C LYS A 158 6.90 -7.98 -16.30
N GLY A 159 7.75 -6.94 -16.26
CA GLY A 159 7.82 -5.95 -17.34
C GLY A 159 6.48 -5.22 -17.55
N PHE A 160 5.65 -5.12 -16.49
CA PHE A 160 4.33 -4.51 -16.55
C PHE A 160 4.34 -3.16 -15.83
N ASN A 161 4.20 -2.09 -16.60
CA ASN A 161 4.13 -0.75 -16.05
C ASN A 161 2.69 -0.40 -15.67
N LEU A 162 2.37 -0.48 -14.37
CA LEU A 162 1.04 -0.21 -13.84
C LEU A 162 0.54 1.19 -14.22
N ARG A 163 1.41 2.19 -14.20
CA ARG A 163 1.05 3.59 -14.45
C ARG A 163 0.80 3.90 -15.93
N GLU A 164 1.46 3.17 -16.85
CA GLU A 164 1.22 3.29 -18.29
C GLU A 164 -0.09 2.60 -18.70
N GLU A 165 -0.35 1.44 -18.15
CA GLU A 165 -1.55 0.64 -18.46
C GLU A 165 -2.83 1.22 -17.82
N HIS A 166 -2.69 2.00 -16.72
CA HIS A 166 -3.78 2.54 -15.92
C HIS A 166 -3.65 4.05 -15.69
N PRO A 167 -4.12 4.91 -16.63
CA PRO A 167 -3.92 6.36 -16.57
C PRO A 167 -4.52 7.05 -15.35
N LEU A 168 -5.66 6.55 -14.80
CA LEU A 168 -6.25 7.15 -13.61
C LEU A 168 -5.48 6.78 -12.34
N ILE A 169 -4.91 5.59 -12.28
CA ILE A 169 -3.95 5.20 -11.23
C ILE A 169 -2.69 6.06 -11.35
N ASN A 170 -2.20 6.33 -12.57
CA ASN A 170 -1.07 7.25 -12.76
C ASN A 170 -1.40 8.67 -12.26
N ARG A 171 -2.60 9.18 -12.54
CA ARG A 171 -3.06 10.48 -12.03
C ARG A 171 -3.06 10.51 -10.49
N TRP A 172 -3.51 9.43 -9.85
CA TRP A 172 -3.47 9.28 -8.39
C TRP A 172 -2.03 9.33 -7.85
N PHE A 173 -1.08 8.60 -8.45
CA PHE A 173 0.34 8.68 -8.09
C PHE A 173 0.91 10.07 -8.30
N THR A 174 0.62 10.71 -9.44
CA THR A 174 1.10 12.07 -9.75
C THR A 174 0.58 13.09 -8.73
N ALA A 175 -0.68 12.95 -8.31
CA ALA A 175 -1.25 13.81 -7.28
C ALA A 175 -0.58 13.59 -5.91
N LEU A 176 -0.27 12.35 -5.53
CA LEU A 176 0.50 12.04 -4.32
C LEU A 176 1.92 12.61 -4.38
N GLU A 177 2.62 12.41 -5.49
CA GLU A 177 4.00 12.88 -5.72
C GLU A 177 4.13 14.41 -5.67
N ALA A 178 3.03 15.13 -5.92
CA ALA A 178 2.99 16.58 -5.72
C ALA A 178 2.99 17.01 -4.25
N LEU A 179 2.62 16.11 -3.32
CA LEU A 179 2.52 16.39 -1.90
C LEU A 179 3.85 16.16 -1.18
N GLU A 180 4.35 17.18 -0.49
CA GLU A 180 5.61 17.09 0.27
C GLU A 180 5.54 16.01 1.36
N VAL A 181 4.41 15.92 2.03
CA VAL A 181 4.12 14.89 3.06
C VAL A 181 4.34 13.48 2.51
N TYR A 182 3.87 13.20 1.29
CA TYR A 182 4.05 11.90 0.67
C TYR A 182 5.52 11.66 0.30
N ARG A 183 6.17 12.62 -0.36
CA ARG A 183 7.58 12.49 -0.75
C ARG A 183 8.52 12.20 0.41
N GLY A 184 8.23 12.79 1.58
CA GLY A 184 9.01 12.57 2.80
C GLY A 184 8.83 11.17 3.43
N THR A 185 7.78 10.44 3.05
CA THR A 185 7.44 9.12 3.61
C THR A 185 7.46 7.99 2.58
N GLN A 186 7.69 8.30 1.31
CA GLN A 186 7.71 7.32 0.23
C GLN A 186 8.78 6.25 0.44
N GLY A 187 8.42 4.98 0.20
CA GLY A 187 9.37 3.87 0.23
C GLY A 187 10.29 3.85 -0.98
N ASP A 188 11.48 3.28 -0.81
CA ASP A 188 12.43 3.13 -1.92
C ASP A 188 12.09 1.93 -2.81
N PHE A 189 12.51 2.01 -4.09
CA PHE A 189 12.26 0.97 -5.08
C PHE A 189 12.87 -0.37 -4.70
N HIS A 190 14.07 -0.38 -4.10
CA HIS A 190 14.74 -1.60 -3.68
C HIS A 190 13.91 -2.37 -2.67
N THR A 191 13.44 -1.70 -1.62
CA THR A 191 12.55 -2.31 -0.61
C THR A 191 11.30 -2.88 -1.25
N HIS A 192 10.63 -2.13 -2.13
CA HIS A 192 9.41 -2.60 -2.78
C HIS A 192 9.63 -3.78 -3.74
N ALA A 193 10.77 -3.84 -4.43
CA ALA A 193 11.07 -4.93 -5.36
C ALA A 193 11.67 -6.17 -4.66
N HIS A 194 12.56 -5.99 -3.68
CA HIS A 194 13.42 -7.06 -3.16
C HIS A 194 13.02 -7.60 -1.79
N ASP A 195 12.14 -6.95 -1.02
CA ASP A 195 11.67 -7.47 0.26
C ASP A 195 10.59 -8.58 0.12
N LEU A 196 10.03 -8.75 -1.08
CA LEU A 196 8.94 -9.70 -1.36
C LEU A 196 9.33 -11.17 -1.19
N PRO A 197 10.45 -11.68 -1.78
CA PRO A 197 10.79 -13.10 -1.71
C PRO A 197 10.87 -13.64 -0.27
N PRO A 198 11.53 -12.95 0.68
CA PRO A 198 11.56 -13.38 2.06
C PRO A 198 10.19 -13.39 2.76
N GLN A 199 9.28 -12.50 2.38
CA GLN A 199 7.95 -12.41 2.99
C GLN A 199 6.99 -13.47 2.43
N MET A 200 7.10 -13.77 1.14
CA MET A 200 6.15 -14.62 0.43
C MET A 200 6.56 -16.10 0.39
N GLY A 201 7.71 -16.46 0.95
CA GLY A 201 8.10 -17.85 1.18
C GLY A 201 8.11 -18.76 -0.05
N GLY A 202 8.50 -18.25 -1.20
CA GLY A 202 8.53 -19.03 -2.45
C GLY A 202 8.12 -18.28 -3.70
N CYS A 203 8.29 -16.97 -3.72
CA CYS A 203 8.17 -16.21 -4.96
C CYS A 203 9.15 -16.73 -6.00
N PHE A 204 8.63 -17.23 -7.10
CA PHE A 204 9.42 -17.67 -8.24
C PHE A 204 9.49 -16.52 -9.25
N PHE A 205 10.65 -15.92 -9.34
CA PHE A 205 10.92 -14.89 -10.34
C PHE A 205 11.43 -15.54 -11.61
N ASN A 206 11.03 -15.01 -12.76
CA ASN A 206 11.63 -15.41 -14.01
C ASN A 206 13.12 -15.06 -13.97
N LYS A 207 14.00 -16.06 -13.89
CA LYS A 207 15.46 -15.89 -13.88
C LYS A 207 16.03 -15.35 -15.20
N ASN A 208 15.20 -15.10 -16.19
CA ASN A 208 15.59 -14.70 -17.55
C ASN A 208 15.24 -13.24 -17.88
N GLN A 209 15.12 -12.38 -16.89
CA GLN A 209 15.06 -10.92 -17.09
C GLN A 209 16.19 -10.23 -16.34
#